data_ed4f30dcefe0bbc313dd5070490e127b
#
_entry.id   ed4f30dcefe0bbc313dd5070490e127b
#
_cell.length_a   1.000
_cell.length_b   1.000
_cell.length_c   1.000
_cell.angle_alpha   90.00
_cell.angle_beta   90.00
_cell.angle_gamma   90.00
#
_symmetry.space_group_name_H-M   'P 1'
#
loop_
_entity.id
_entity.type
_entity.pdbx_description
1 polymer ?
#
loop_
_entity_poly.entity_id
_entity_poly.type
_entity_poly.pdbx_seq_one_letter_code
_entity_poly.pdbx_strand_id
1 'polypeptide(L)'
;MPDSNTHRTVTAHAAKITNFADTENLIKTYCLFPDMYYGKEKNAIEPYLFMDGDTGFHDIPASSITELYQFWIPDENGQLHRGRKYTNASYLFTEKCFRFYFENIRKAIDEKRIDDVMKFTGCLIHHMQDATFGLHVLEGAAGADVYTLNKLSGIDFMSYFFDLKLNDEWLKQTISPIYLGNTPAEAVMNLCTQYIRHNQRSCKALFAIAANRISKNDEDILNNETFNMYMSSVSITSSILYTVKTWQSNTKVEIAYLPLADIAPYESPLGGTGEYRIRMLQITDGELEFGVHFEQNLIYHIAEDIFNDFTAELVAKNTNSVKINVINNNEIIDCFTIAGNETKLINIPSPGGIFGLRTSTPAPKGGLIIKNGKFNRKN
;
A
#
# COMPACT_ATOMS: atom_id res chain seq x y z
N MET A 1 -11.26 13.73 -1.44
CA MET A 1 -11.75 13.24 -0.13
C MET A 1 -13.02 12.48 -0.34
N PRO A 2 -13.18 11.29 0.23
CA PRO A 2 -14.54 10.84 0.51
C PRO A 2 -15.15 11.80 1.53
N ASP A 3 -16.45 12.02 1.46
CA ASP A 3 -17.14 12.79 2.48
C ASP A 3 -17.27 12.00 3.79
N SER A 4 -17.69 12.68 4.87
CA SER A 4 -17.88 12.02 6.16
C SER A 4 -18.86 10.82 6.12
N ASN A 5 -19.83 10.83 5.23
CA ASN A 5 -20.78 9.70 5.06
C ASN A 5 -20.11 8.52 4.41
N THR A 6 -19.26 8.74 3.43
CA THR A 6 -18.47 7.69 2.75
C THR A 6 -17.51 7.03 3.73
N HIS A 7 -16.76 7.79 4.54
CA HIS A 7 -15.91 7.23 5.60
C HIS A 7 -16.69 6.34 6.55
N ARG A 8 -17.84 6.82 7.04
CA ARG A 8 -18.72 6.04 7.91
C ARG A 8 -19.24 4.78 7.25
N THR A 9 -19.66 4.88 5.98
CA THR A 9 -20.22 3.76 5.24
C THR A 9 -19.19 2.67 4.96
N VAL A 10 -18.00 3.04 4.52
CA VAL A 10 -16.87 2.10 4.32
C VAL A 10 -16.51 1.43 5.64
N THR A 11 -16.40 2.21 6.73
CA THR A 11 -16.09 1.68 8.07
C THR A 11 -17.16 0.71 8.55
N ALA A 12 -18.44 1.05 8.40
CA ALA A 12 -19.57 0.19 8.80
C ALA A 12 -19.59 -1.11 7.98
N HIS A 13 -19.35 -1.03 6.67
CA HIS A 13 -19.30 -2.21 5.81
C HIS A 13 -18.14 -3.14 6.19
N ALA A 14 -16.95 -2.60 6.38
CA ALA A 14 -15.78 -3.36 6.82
C ALA A 14 -15.96 -3.98 8.21
N ALA A 15 -16.58 -3.26 9.15
CA ALA A 15 -16.90 -3.75 10.46
C ALA A 15 -17.90 -4.92 10.42
N LYS A 16 -18.92 -4.83 9.55
CA LYS A 16 -19.86 -5.93 9.29
C LYS A 16 -19.18 -7.17 8.73
N ILE A 17 -18.32 -7.02 7.72
CA ILE A 17 -17.56 -8.13 7.11
C ILE A 17 -16.71 -8.87 8.16
N THR A 18 -16.08 -8.11 9.06
CA THR A 18 -15.15 -8.67 10.05
C THR A 18 -15.83 -9.09 11.36
N ASN A 19 -17.13 -8.83 11.53
CA ASN A 19 -17.79 -8.93 12.82
C ASN A 19 -17.01 -8.22 13.93
N PHE A 20 -16.58 -6.98 13.65
CA PHE A 20 -15.87 -6.16 14.62
C PHE A 20 -16.84 -5.64 15.67
N ALA A 21 -16.51 -5.74 16.95
CA ALA A 21 -17.40 -5.36 18.05
C ALA A 21 -17.28 -3.87 18.41
N ASP A 22 -18.25 -3.34 19.14
CA ASP A 22 -18.24 -1.98 19.73
C ASP A 22 -17.96 -0.86 18.74
N THR A 23 -18.55 -0.94 17.56
CA THR A 23 -18.23 -0.10 16.40
C THR A 23 -18.94 1.26 16.39
N GLU A 24 -19.83 1.55 17.33
CA GLU A 24 -20.66 2.76 17.27
C GLU A 24 -19.83 4.04 17.19
N ASN A 25 -18.89 4.23 18.13
CA ASN A 25 -18.02 5.39 18.16
C ASN A 25 -16.99 5.38 17.03
N LEU A 26 -16.49 4.18 16.66
CA LEU A 26 -15.59 4.03 15.53
C LEU A 26 -16.21 4.57 14.23
N ILE A 27 -17.46 4.18 13.95
CA ILE A 27 -18.19 4.58 12.75
C ILE A 27 -18.63 6.04 12.82
N LYS A 28 -19.20 6.48 13.96
CA LYS A 28 -19.79 7.83 14.05
C LYS A 28 -18.75 8.93 14.15
N THR A 29 -17.62 8.67 14.80
CA THR A 29 -16.69 9.71 15.24
C THR A 29 -15.23 9.42 14.92
N TYR A 30 -14.68 8.27 15.34
CA TYR A 30 -13.22 8.09 15.34
C TYR A 30 -12.63 7.92 13.92
N CYS A 31 -13.39 7.35 12.97
CA CYS A 31 -13.00 7.33 11.57
C CYS A 31 -12.98 8.74 10.90
N LEU A 32 -13.38 9.78 11.62
CA LEU A 32 -13.37 11.16 11.12
C LEU A 32 -12.36 12.06 11.87
N PHE A 33 -11.62 11.52 12.83
CA PHE A 33 -10.68 12.30 13.64
C PHE A 33 -9.68 13.14 12.81
N PRO A 34 -9.07 12.61 11.73
CA PRO A 34 -8.20 13.42 10.90
C PRO A 34 -8.91 14.64 10.30
N ASP A 35 -10.13 14.49 9.79
CA ASP A 35 -10.94 15.59 9.25
C ASP A 35 -11.33 16.63 10.33
N MET A 36 -11.51 16.18 11.56
CA MET A 36 -11.94 17.03 12.68
C MET A 36 -10.79 17.80 13.33
N TYR A 37 -9.54 17.53 12.98
CA TYR A 37 -8.35 18.12 13.61
C TYR A 37 -8.31 19.64 13.56
N TYR A 38 -8.79 20.25 12.48
CA TYR A 38 -8.84 21.71 12.36
C TYR A 38 -10.02 22.35 13.09
N GLY A 39 -10.85 21.55 13.76
CA GLY A 39 -12.01 22.00 14.52
C GLY A 39 -11.70 22.36 15.99
N LYS A 40 -12.77 22.50 16.75
CA LYS A 40 -12.71 22.86 18.18
C LYS A 40 -12.10 21.76 19.07
N GLU A 41 -12.06 20.52 18.59
CA GLU A 41 -11.62 19.34 19.33
C GLU A 41 -10.15 18.99 19.11
N LYS A 42 -9.38 19.87 18.48
CA LYS A 42 -7.98 19.66 18.12
C LYS A 42 -7.17 19.00 19.24
N ASN A 43 -7.18 19.56 20.43
CA ASN A 43 -6.36 19.09 21.57
C ASN A 43 -6.76 17.68 22.06
N ALA A 44 -8.02 17.28 21.85
CA ALA A 44 -8.50 15.94 22.21
C ALA A 44 -8.16 14.89 21.16
N ILE A 45 -7.94 15.31 19.91
CA ILE A 45 -7.69 14.46 18.75
C ILE A 45 -6.19 14.26 18.49
N GLU A 46 -5.40 15.34 18.69
CA GLU A 46 -3.96 15.37 18.36
C GLU A 46 -3.15 14.19 18.93
N PRO A 47 -3.40 13.66 20.15
CA PRO A 47 -2.68 12.51 20.66
C PRO A 47 -2.84 11.21 19.84
N TYR A 48 -3.87 11.14 19.00
CA TYR A 48 -4.20 9.98 18.19
C TYR A 48 -3.74 10.12 16.73
N LEU A 49 -3.13 11.24 16.36
CA LEU A 49 -2.66 11.51 15.00
C LEU A 49 -1.15 11.33 14.89
N PHE A 50 -0.72 10.73 13.80
CA PHE A 50 0.69 10.69 13.46
C PHE A 50 1.12 12.07 12.94
N MET A 51 2.13 12.64 13.60
CA MET A 51 2.70 13.92 13.24
C MET A 51 4.20 13.75 12.99
N ASP A 52 4.69 14.11 11.81
CA ASP A 52 6.12 14.12 11.45
C ASP A 52 6.49 15.51 10.94
N GLY A 53 6.82 16.42 11.88
CA GLY A 53 7.11 17.82 11.60
C GLY A 53 5.92 18.55 10.99
N ASP A 54 6.16 19.32 9.94
CA ASP A 54 5.13 20.08 9.21
C ASP A 54 4.39 19.24 8.16
N THR A 55 4.75 17.97 8.01
CA THR A 55 4.07 17.08 7.07
C THR A 55 2.72 16.68 7.64
N GLY A 56 1.68 16.99 6.89
CA GLY A 56 0.30 16.81 7.34
C GLY A 56 0.01 15.36 7.74
N PHE A 57 -0.50 15.22 8.94
CA PHE A 57 -1.06 14.00 9.51
C PHE A 57 -2.22 13.42 8.68
N HIS A 58 -2.78 14.23 7.80
CA HIS A 58 -3.92 13.90 6.95
C HIS A 58 -3.49 13.18 5.67
N ASP A 59 -2.37 13.58 5.10
CA ASP A 59 -1.93 13.13 3.79
C ASP A 59 -0.76 12.16 3.93
N ILE A 60 -1.05 10.87 3.97
CA ILE A 60 0.00 9.86 3.80
C ILE A 60 0.38 9.87 2.32
N PRO A 61 1.61 10.22 1.96
CA PRO A 61 2.02 10.24 0.58
C PRO A 61 1.78 8.87 -0.05
N ALA A 62 1.13 8.83 -1.20
CA ALA A 62 1.07 7.63 -2.00
C ALA A 62 2.49 7.15 -2.23
N SER A 63 2.70 5.84 -2.06
CA SER A 63 4.00 5.23 -2.28
C SER A 63 4.44 5.36 -3.74
N SER A 64 5.51 4.74 -4.11
CA SER A 64 6.20 4.75 -5.42
C SER A 64 5.40 4.96 -6.70
N ILE A 65 4.07 4.91 -6.69
CA ILE A 65 3.24 5.13 -7.87
C ILE A 65 3.29 6.57 -8.35
N THR A 66 3.31 7.50 -7.42
CA THR A 66 3.36 8.93 -7.73
C THR A 66 4.70 9.38 -8.29
N GLU A 67 5.76 8.60 -8.14
CA GLU A 67 7.01 8.82 -8.87
C GLU A 67 6.84 8.71 -10.38
N LEU A 68 5.87 7.94 -10.86
CA LEU A 68 5.56 7.80 -12.28
C LEU A 68 4.87 9.02 -12.89
N TYR A 69 4.32 9.89 -12.06
CA TYR A 69 3.53 11.06 -12.47
C TYR A 69 4.19 12.37 -12.07
N GLN A 70 5.48 12.52 -12.34
CA GLN A 70 6.13 13.82 -12.23
C GLN A 70 5.70 14.70 -13.40
N PHE A 71 4.74 15.57 -13.19
CA PHE A 71 4.34 16.56 -14.16
C PHE A 71 4.47 17.97 -13.59
N TRP A 72 4.75 18.88 -14.47
CA TRP A 72 4.76 20.30 -14.17
C TRP A 72 3.37 20.85 -14.43
N ILE A 73 2.78 21.49 -13.43
CA ILE A 73 1.43 21.99 -13.47
C ILE A 73 1.50 23.51 -13.51
N PRO A 74 0.94 24.17 -14.53
CA PRO A 74 0.79 25.61 -14.52
C PRO A 74 -0.31 26.03 -13.55
N ASP A 75 -0.04 26.99 -12.69
CA ASP A 75 -1.06 27.68 -11.92
C ASP A 75 -1.87 28.65 -12.78
N GLU A 76 -2.78 29.40 -12.15
CA GLU A 76 -3.61 30.41 -12.82
C GLU A 76 -2.80 31.54 -13.48
N ASN A 77 -1.53 31.74 -13.10
CA ASN A 77 -0.61 32.71 -13.66
C ASN A 77 0.34 32.08 -14.70
N GLY A 78 0.18 30.81 -15.00
CA GLY A 78 1.07 30.05 -15.89
C GLY A 78 2.41 29.65 -15.26
N GLN A 79 2.60 29.85 -13.94
CA GLN A 79 3.80 29.41 -13.26
C GLN A 79 3.76 27.89 -13.06
N LEU A 80 4.85 27.22 -13.45
CA LEU A 80 4.95 25.77 -13.35
C LEU A 80 5.30 25.34 -11.93
N HIS A 81 4.44 24.55 -11.31
CA HIS A 81 4.66 23.90 -10.03
C HIS A 81 5.00 22.43 -10.24
N ARG A 82 6.00 21.96 -9.51
CA ARG A 82 6.39 20.56 -9.50
C ARG A 82 5.53 19.82 -8.51
N GLY A 83 4.84 18.76 -8.95
CA GLY A 83 4.22 17.80 -8.06
C GLY A 83 5.24 17.19 -7.08
N ARG A 84 4.80 16.72 -5.90
CA ARG A 84 5.70 16.07 -4.94
C ARG A 84 6.44 14.93 -5.63
N LYS A 85 7.75 14.90 -5.44
CA LYS A 85 8.56 13.75 -5.78
C LYS A 85 8.51 12.77 -4.61
N TYR A 86 7.76 11.70 -4.78
CA TYR A 86 7.79 10.60 -3.83
C TYR A 86 9.01 9.73 -4.15
N THR A 87 9.86 9.60 -3.17
CA THR A 87 11.12 8.84 -3.23
C THR A 87 11.03 7.68 -2.25
N ASN A 88 12.09 6.91 -2.09
CA ASN A 88 12.21 5.94 -1.00
C ASN A 88 11.92 6.55 0.37
N ALA A 89 12.15 7.86 0.54
CA ALA A 89 11.74 8.60 1.75
C ALA A 89 10.22 8.57 1.98
N SER A 90 9.41 8.54 0.94
CA SER A 90 7.94 8.42 1.06
C SER A 90 7.51 7.05 1.57
N TYR A 91 8.18 5.99 1.15
CA TYR A 91 7.96 4.66 1.72
C TYR A 91 8.29 4.64 3.21
N LEU A 92 9.43 5.20 3.61
CA LEU A 92 9.84 5.30 5.02
C LEU A 92 8.86 6.14 5.84
N PHE A 93 8.33 7.22 5.27
CA PHE A 93 7.31 8.03 5.94
C PHE A 93 6.03 7.22 6.16
N THR A 94 5.55 6.53 5.14
CA THR A 94 4.36 5.67 5.21
C THR A 94 4.56 4.56 6.24
N GLU A 95 5.71 3.93 6.26
CA GLU A 95 6.06 2.91 7.25
C GLU A 95 6.08 3.47 8.68
N LYS A 96 6.67 4.64 8.90
CA LYS A 96 6.65 5.30 10.22
C LYS A 96 5.23 5.59 10.70
N CYS A 97 4.37 6.06 9.80
CA CYS A 97 2.97 6.33 10.10
C CYS A 97 2.24 5.04 10.53
N PHE A 98 2.36 3.96 9.74
CA PHE A 98 1.73 2.69 10.08
C PHE A 98 2.29 2.08 11.37
N ARG A 99 3.60 2.22 11.59
CA ARG A 99 4.27 1.79 12.82
C ARG A 99 3.70 2.51 14.03
N PHE A 100 3.58 3.84 13.96
CA PHE A 100 2.96 4.64 15.02
C PHE A 100 1.57 4.11 15.38
N TYR A 101 0.70 3.86 14.39
CA TYR A 101 -0.65 3.39 14.65
C TYR A 101 -0.66 1.97 15.22
N PHE A 102 0.01 1.01 14.61
CA PHE A 102 -0.03 -0.37 15.08
C PHE A 102 0.64 -0.58 16.44
N GLU A 103 1.72 0.14 16.74
CA GLU A 103 2.36 0.09 18.06
C GLU A 103 1.45 0.66 19.15
N ASN A 104 0.78 1.80 18.87
CA ASN A 104 -0.15 2.40 19.83
C ASN A 104 -1.43 1.55 19.99
N ILE A 105 -1.96 0.97 18.91
CA ILE A 105 -3.08 0.01 18.98
C ILE A 105 -2.69 -1.17 19.86
N ARG A 106 -1.53 -1.78 19.63
CA ARG A 106 -1.06 -2.92 20.41
C ARG A 106 -0.87 -2.56 21.88
N LYS A 107 -0.19 -1.45 22.15
CA LYS A 107 -0.02 -0.93 23.51
C LYS A 107 -1.35 -0.68 24.20
N ALA A 108 -2.31 -0.08 23.52
CA ALA A 108 -3.65 0.18 24.06
C ALA A 108 -4.43 -1.13 24.36
N ILE A 109 -4.25 -2.18 23.54
CA ILE A 109 -4.82 -3.51 23.79
C ILE A 109 -4.19 -4.12 25.06
N ASP A 110 -2.87 -4.12 25.16
CA ASP A 110 -2.13 -4.69 26.30
C ASP A 110 -2.46 -3.97 27.61
N GLU A 111 -2.70 -2.67 27.55
CA GLU A 111 -3.14 -1.84 28.68
C GLU A 111 -4.66 -1.81 28.90
N LYS A 112 -5.42 -2.55 28.11
CA LYS A 112 -6.91 -2.63 28.15
C LYS A 112 -7.63 -1.30 27.97
N ARG A 113 -7.02 -0.35 27.25
CA ARG A 113 -7.60 0.97 26.93
C ARG A 113 -8.40 0.88 25.64
N ILE A 114 -9.58 0.23 25.70
CA ILE A 114 -10.39 -0.13 24.51
C ILE A 114 -10.79 1.09 23.68
N ASP A 115 -11.11 2.21 24.32
CA ASP A 115 -11.47 3.45 23.62
C ASP A 115 -10.29 4.01 22.80
N ASP A 116 -9.06 3.93 23.32
CA ASP A 116 -7.86 4.34 22.59
C ASP A 116 -7.56 3.39 21.42
N VAL A 117 -7.81 2.07 21.58
CA VAL A 117 -7.73 1.13 20.46
C VAL A 117 -8.61 1.60 19.31
N MET A 118 -9.86 1.98 19.61
CA MET A 118 -10.81 2.45 18.60
C MET A 118 -10.40 3.77 17.95
N LYS A 119 -9.84 4.71 18.73
CA LYS A 119 -9.37 6.01 18.22
C LYS A 119 -8.18 5.87 17.27
N PHE A 120 -7.12 5.14 17.68
CA PHE A 120 -5.98 4.89 16.80
C PHE A 120 -6.38 4.10 15.55
N THR A 121 -7.26 3.09 15.71
CA THR A 121 -7.79 2.34 14.57
C THR A 121 -8.60 3.24 13.65
N GLY A 122 -9.42 4.13 14.20
CA GLY A 122 -10.22 5.10 13.44
C GLY A 122 -9.34 6.02 12.58
N CYS A 123 -8.27 6.57 13.16
CA CYS A 123 -7.31 7.40 12.41
C CYS A 123 -6.62 6.62 11.30
N LEU A 124 -6.15 5.38 11.58
CA LEU A 124 -5.49 4.57 10.57
C LEU A 124 -6.40 4.22 9.40
N ILE A 125 -7.63 3.78 9.67
CA ILE A 125 -8.58 3.45 8.59
C ILE A 125 -9.01 4.68 7.78
N HIS A 126 -9.10 5.86 8.39
CA HIS A 126 -9.36 7.11 7.68
C HIS A 126 -8.30 7.36 6.61
N HIS A 127 -7.02 7.33 6.99
CA HIS A 127 -5.91 7.48 6.04
C HIS A 127 -5.95 6.45 4.90
N MET A 128 -6.32 5.20 5.22
CA MET A 128 -6.41 4.17 4.19
C MET A 128 -7.60 4.39 3.26
N GLN A 129 -8.70 4.91 3.77
CA GLN A 129 -9.86 5.25 2.97
C GLN A 129 -9.55 6.43 2.03
N ASP A 130 -8.88 7.46 2.49
CA ASP A 130 -8.40 8.56 1.65
C ASP A 130 -7.46 8.08 0.55
N ALA A 131 -6.49 7.28 0.90
CA ALA A 131 -5.51 6.75 -0.05
C ALA A 131 -6.09 5.78 -1.09
N THR A 132 -7.32 5.29 -0.89
CA THR A 132 -7.93 4.26 -1.75
C THR A 132 -9.27 4.67 -2.34
N PHE A 133 -9.83 5.81 -1.96
CA PHE A 133 -11.11 6.28 -2.47
C PHE A 133 -11.10 7.79 -2.75
N GLY A 134 -11.65 8.20 -3.90
CA GLY A 134 -11.75 9.60 -4.29
C GLY A 134 -10.43 10.18 -4.81
N LEU A 135 -10.27 11.48 -4.66
CA LEU A 135 -9.17 12.22 -5.27
C LEU A 135 -7.85 12.09 -4.54
N HIS A 136 -7.87 11.77 -3.24
CA HIS A 136 -6.65 11.58 -2.44
C HIS A 136 -5.78 10.42 -2.91
N VAL A 137 -6.30 9.52 -3.75
CA VAL A 137 -5.50 8.47 -4.40
C VAL A 137 -4.38 9.03 -5.29
N LEU A 138 -4.51 10.29 -5.75
CA LEU A 138 -3.52 11.02 -6.55
C LEU A 138 -2.75 12.06 -5.76
N GLU A 139 -2.81 12.05 -4.44
CA GLU A 139 -2.24 13.14 -3.68
C GLU A 139 -0.77 13.39 -3.96
N GLY A 140 -0.61 14.49 -4.64
CA GLY A 140 0.60 15.23 -4.78
C GLY A 140 0.57 16.48 -3.88
N ALA A 141 1.46 17.42 -4.16
CA ALA A 141 1.56 18.65 -3.41
C ALA A 141 0.25 19.46 -3.47
N ALA A 142 -0.44 19.58 -2.34
CA ALA A 142 -1.51 20.56 -2.13
C ALA A 142 -2.69 20.51 -3.12
N GLY A 143 -3.14 19.32 -3.53
CA GLY A 143 -4.27 19.17 -4.43
C GLY A 143 -3.96 19.54 -5.90
N ALA A 144 -2.69 19.65 -6.24
CA ALA A 144 -2.26 19.97 -7.61
C ALA A 144 -2.78 18.97 -8.64
N ASP A 145 -2.89 17.70 -8.26
CA ASP A 145 -3.38 16.64 -9.14
C ASP A 145 -4.87 16.78 -9.41
N VAL A 146 -5.64 17.15 -8.40
CA VAL A 146 -7.07 17.46 -8.51
C VAL A 146 -7.28 18.66 -9.44
N TYR A 147 -6.49 19.72 -9.23
CA TYR A 147 -6.55 20.91 -10.08
C TYR A 147 -6.25 20.58 -11.53
N THR A 148 -5.20 19.79 -11.78
CA THR A 148 -4.84 19.36 -13.14
C THR A 148 -5.95 18.52 -13.76
N LEU A 149 -6.47 17.55 -13.02
CA LEU A 149 -7.54 16.69 -13.52
C LEU A 149 -8.79 17.49 -13.87
N ASN A 150 -9.19 18.43 -13.02
CA ASN A 150 -10.32 19.31 -13.25
C ASN A 150 -10.09 20.21 -14.48
N LYS A 151 -8.89 20.80 -14.61
CA LYS A 151 -8.54 21.65 -15.76
C LYS A 151 -8.51 20.90 -17.08
N LEU A 152 -7.94 19.72 -17.12
CA LEU A 152 -7.84 18.89 -18.33
C LEU A 152 -9.19 18.32 -18.76
N SER A 153 -10.03 17.95 -17.80
CA SER A 153 -11.32 17.33 -18.07
C SER A 153 -12.47 18.34 -18.25
N GLY A 154 -12.36 19.54 -17.69
CA GLY A 154 -13.46 20.48 -17.55
C GLY A 154 -14.54 20.02 -16.56
N ILE A 155 -14.24 19.03 -15.71
CA ILE A 155 -15.16 18.40 -14.75
C ILE A 155 -14.69 18.73 -13.34
N ASP A 156 -15.63 19.06 -12.46
CA ASP A 156 -15.36 19.16 -11.04
C ASP A 156 -15.46 17.77 -10.39
N PHE A 157 -14.31 17.10 -10.30
CA PHE A 157 -14.22 15.79 -9.65
C PHE A 157 -14.40 15.84 -8.13
N MET A 158 -14.18 17.00 -7.50
CA MET A 158 -14.50 17.15 -6.08
C MET A 158 -15.99 16.96 -5.85
N SER A 159 -16.83 17.75 -6.57
CA SER A 159 -18.28 17.59 -6.49
C SER A 159 -18.72 16.19 -6.87
N TYR A 160 -18.11 15.57 -7.87
CA TYR A 160 -18.44 14.19 -8.26
C TYR A 160 -18.31 13.20 -7.09
N PHE A 161 -17.21 13.26 -6.32
CA PHE A 161 -17.01 12.35 -5.21
C PHE A 161 -17.75 12.76 -3.92
N PHE A 162 -18.02 14.06 -3.71
CA PHE A 162 -18.81 14.53 -2.58
C PHE A 162 -20.30 14.22 -2.73
N ASP A 163 -20.83 14.27 -3.95
CA ASP A 163 -22.24 14.00 -4.24
C ASP A 163 -22.51 12.50 -4.51
N LEU A 164 -21.48 11.67 -4.39
CA LEU A 164 -21.58 10.26 -4.73
C LEU A 164 -22.55 9.53 -3.82
N LYS A 165 -23.57 8.93 -4.42
CA LYS A 165 -24.49 8.02 -3.72
C LYS A 165 -23.98 6.59 -3.87
N LEU A 166 -23.59 5.99 -2.75
CA LEU A 166 -23.19 4.58 -2.72
C LEU A 166 -24.41 3.68 -3.01
N ASN A 167 -24.20 2.71 -3.88
CA ASN A 167 -25.24 1.77 -4.28
C ASN A 167 -25.47 0.73 -3.17
N ASP A 168 -26.72 0.47 -2.78
CA ASP A 168 -27.08 -0.52 -1.76
C ASP A 168 -26.59 -1.93 -2.10
N GLU A 169 -26.47 -2.29 -3.38
CA GLU A 169 -25.92 -3.57 -3.81
C GLU A 169 -24.43 -3.71 -3.50
N TRP A 170 -23.69 -2.59 -3.45
CA TRP A 170 -22.28 -2.59 -3.05
C TRP A 170 -22.12 -2.98 -1.58
N LEU A 171 -23.07 -2.56 -0.72
CA LEU A 171 -23.07 -2.86 0.72
C LEU A 171 -23.37 -4.33 1.05
N LYS A 172 -23.81 -5.11 0.05
CA LYS A 172 -24.06 -6.56 0.18
C LYS A 172 -22.84 -7.39 -0.21
N GLN A 173 -21.85 -6.78 -0.86
CA GLN A 173 -20.66 -7.49 -1.29
C GLN A 173 -19.82 -7.92 -0.09
N THR A 174 -19.18 -9.06 -0.20
CA THR A 174 -18.30 -9.60 0.82
C THR A 174 -16.92 -9.82 0.26
N ILE A 175 -15.93 -9.71 1.12
CA ILE A 175 -14.52 -9.99 0.80
C ILE A 175 -13.93 -10.82 1.94
N SER A 176 -12.85 -11.53 1.66
CA SER A 176 -12.04 -12.15 2.70
C SER A 176 -10.96 -11.17 3.15
N PRO A 177 -11.00 -10.67 4.39
CA PRO A 177 -9.97 -9.76 4.89
C PRO A 177 -8.64 -10.49 5.02
N ILE A 178 -7.54 -9.79 4.75
CA ILE A 178 -6.19 -10.29 4.90
C ILE A 178 -5.73 -10.04 6.34
N TYR A 179 -5.24 -11.06 7.01
CA TYR A 179 -4.57 -10.89 8.29
C TYR A 179 -3.18 -10.28 8.09
N LEU A 180 -2.94 -9.12 8.71
CA LEU A 180 -1.71 -8.37 8.47
C LEU A 180 -0.51 -8.89 9.30
N GLY A 181 -0.73 -9.62 10.37
CA GLY A 181 0.35 -10.24 11.14
C GLY A 181 0.13 -10.28 12.65
N ASN A 182 0.96 -11.07 13.34
CA ASN A 182 0.85 -11.26 14.79
C ASN A 182 1.52 -10.13 15.60
N THR A 183 2.38 -9.35 14.96
CA THR A 183 3.12 -8.25 15.59
C THR A 183 2.90 -6.94 14.85
N PRO A 184 3.09 -5.78 15.50
CA PRO A 184 3.05 -4.48 14.82
C PRO A 184 3.99 -4.41 13.61
N ALA A 185 5.20 -4.92 13.71
CA ALA A 185 6.18 -4.91 12.62
C ALA A 185 5.70 -5.67 11.37
N GLU A 186 5.10 -6.87 11.56
CA GLU A 186 4.49 -7.61 10.46
C GLU A 186 3.30 -6.87 9.86
N ALA A 187 2.43 -6.32 10.71
CA ALA A 187 1.26 -5.60 10.27
C ALA A 187 1.64 -4.37 9.43
N VAL A 188 2.69 -3.65 9.83
CA VAL A 188 3.27 -2.54 9.05
C VAL A 188 3.74 -3.00 7.68
N MET A 189 4.58 -4.04 7.62
CA MET A 189 5.13 -4.58 6.37
C MET A 189 4.01 -5.00 5.39
N ASN A 190 3.03 -5.75 5.89
CA ASN A 190 1.92 -6.22 5.08
C ASN A 190 0.94 -5.09 4.71
N LEU A 191 0.71 -4.12 5.61
CA LEU A 191 -0.12 -2.97 5.27
C LEU A 191 0.53 -2.08 4.20
N CYS A 192 1.85 -1.87 4.23
CA CYS A 192 2.55 -1.16 3.16
C CYS A 192 2.26 -1.80 1.80
N THR A 193 2.33 -3.13 1.71
CA THR A 193 2.00 -3.85 0.48
C THR A 193 0.54 -3.67 0.05
N GLN A 194 -0.40 -3.83 0.99
CA GLN A 194 -1.82 -3.66 0.69
C GLN A 194 -2.13 -2.22 0.28
N TYR A 195 -1.53 -1.25 0.95
CA TYR A 195 -1.63 0.15 0.61
C TYR A 195 -1.23 0.42 -0.84
N ILE A 196 -0.06 -0.03 -1.26
CA ILE A 196 0.42 0.13 -2.64
C ILE A 196 -0.56 -0.50 -3.63
N ARG A 197 -0.96 -1.74 -3.40
CA ARG A 197 -1.86 -2.47 -4.31
C ARG A 197 -3.22 -1.82 -4.46
N HIS A 198 -3.84 -1.42 -3.35
CA HIS A 198 -5.15 -0.79 -3.37
C HIS A 198 -5.10 0.62 -3.91
N ASN A 199 -4.07 1.41 -3.57
CA ASN A 199 -3.87 2.73 -4.15
C ASN A 199 -3.67 2.64 -5.67
N GLN A 200 -2.84 1.71 -6.18
CA GLN A 200 -2.67 1.49 -7.62
C GLN A 200 -3.98 1.15 -8.33
N ARG A 201 -4.79 0.28 -7.74
CA ARG A 201 -6.10 -0.07 -8.29
C ARG A 201 -7.00 1.16 -8.36
N SER A 202 -7.05 1.93 -7.29
CA SER A 202 -7.86 3.13 -7.21
C SER A 202 -7.38 4.25 -8.14
N CYS A 203 -6.06 4.42 -8.31
CA CYS A 203 -5.51 5.34 -9.32
C CYS A 203 -5.97 4.95 -10.74
N LYS A 204 -5.90 3.67 -11.09
CA LYS A 204 -6.38 3.20 -12.40
C LYS A 204 -7.86 3.48 -12.59
N ALA A 205 -8.67 3.20 -11.57
CA ALA A 205 -10.11 3.48 -11.60
C ALA A 205 -10.39 4.98 -11.77
N LEU A 206 -9.67 5.85 -11.04
CA LEU A 206 -9.82 7.30 -11.16
C LEU A 206 -9.49 7.80 -12.58
N PHE A 207 -8.40 7.31 -13.18
CA PHE A 207 -8.06 7.67 -14.56
C PHE A 207 -9.10 7.15 -15.56
N ALA A 208 -9.68 5.97 -15.35
CA ALA A 208 -10.75 5.44 -16.18
C ALA A 208 -12.03 6.29 -16.06
N ILE A 209 -12.39 6.71 -14.85
CA ILE A 209 -13.51 7.65 -14.59
C ILE A 209 -13.26 8.97 -15.34
N ALA A 210 -12.06 9.55 -15.20
CA ALA A 210 -11.71 10.80 -15.86
C ALA A 210 -11.79 10.67 -17.39
N ALA A 211 -11.18 9.65 -17.96
CA ALA A 211 -11.21 9.39 -19.40
C ALA A 211 -12.64 9.19 -19.92
N ASN A 212 -13.47 8.46 -19.17
CA ASN A 212 -14.85 8.23 -19.53
C ASN A 212 -15.68 9.52 -19.49
N ARG A 213 -15.50 10.35 -18.47
CA ARG A 213 -16.18 11.66 -18.37
C ARG A 213 -15.82 12.61 -19.52
N ILE A 214 -14.56 12.56 -19.97
CA ILE A 214 -14.10 13.39 -21.10
C ILE A 214 -14.66 12.89 -22.43
N SER A 215 -14.76 11.58 -22.62
CA SER A 215 -14.99 10.99 -23.94
C SER A 215 -16.43 10.55 -24.22
N LYS A 216 -17.04 9.82 -23.30
CA LYS A 216 -18.31 9.11 -23.56
C LYS A 216 -19.41 9.37 -22.56
N ASN A 217 -19.03 9.61 -21.30
CA ASN A 217 -19.95 9.71 -20.17
C ASN A 217 -20.87 8.47 -20.01
N ASP A 218 -20.25 7.28 -20.09
CA ASP A 218 -20.91 5.99 -19.95
C ASP A 218 -21.09 5.69 -18.45
N GLU A 219 -22.32 5.62 -17.98
CA GLU A 219 -22.66 5.44 -16.57
C GLU A 219 -22.26 4.05 -16.05
N ASP A 220 -22.25 2.99 -16.87
CA ASP A 220 -21.83 1.66 -16.46
C ASP A 220 -20.32 1.63 -16.13
N ILE A 221 -19.50 2.31 -16.94
CA ILE A 221 -18.06 2.44 -16.68
C ILE A 221 -17.84 3.24 -15.39
N LEU A 222 -18.56 4.35 -15.20
CA LEU A 222 -18.46 5.17 -14.01
C LEU A 222 -18.81 4.38 -12.75
N ASN A 223 -19.92 3.64 -12.78
CA ASN A 223 -20.37 2.82 -11.67
C ASN A 223 -19.37 1.70 -11.34
N ASN A 224 -18.87 0.99 -12.37
CA ASN A 224 -17.92 -0.11 -12.18
C ASN A 224 -16.59 0.37 -11.60
N GLU A 225 -16.03 1.48 -12.12
CA GLU A 225 -14.76 1.98 -11.63
C GLU A 225 -14.88 2.60 -10.24
N THR A 226 -15.98 3.29 -9.95
CA THR A 226 -16.26 3.79 -8.60
C THR A 226 -16.45 2.65 -7.62
N PHE A 227 -17.11 1.55 -8.03
CA PHE A 227 -17.22 0.33 -7.25
C PHE A 227 -15.85 -0.29 -6.95
N ASN A 228 -14.94 -0.32 -7.94
CA ASN A 228 -13.58 -0.83 -7.74
C ASN A 228 -12.81 -0.03 -6.68
N MET A 229 -12.94 1.31 -6.67
CA MET A 229 -12.36 2.17 -5.64
C MET A 229 -12.99 1.90 -4.27
N TYR A 230 -14.33 1.82 -4.22
CA TYR A 230 -15.08 1.52 -3.00
C TYR A 230 -14.61 0.20 -2.39
N MET A 231 -14.54 -0.88 -3.18
CA MET A 231 -14.12 -2.19 -2.70
C MET A 231 -12.65 -2.25 -2.31
N SER A 232 -11.78 -1.44 -2.93
CA SER A 232 -10.39 -1.28 -2.47
C SER A 232 -10.33 -0.69 -1.06
N SER A 233 -11.13 0.34 -0.80
CA SER A 233 -11.24 0.98 0.51
C SER A 233 -11.82 0.04 1.58
N VAL A 234 -12.90 -0.68 1.25
CA VAL A 234 -13.50 -1.70 2.13
C VAL A 234 -12.51 -2.81 2.43
N SER A 235 -11.75 -3.27 1.43
CA SER A 235 -10.79 -4.38 1.58
C SER A 235 -9.67 -4.05 2.56
N ILE A 236 -9.02 -2.91 2.39
CA ILE A 236 -7.91 -2.51 3.27
C ILE A 236 -8.42 -2.20 4.68
N THR A 237 -9.56 -1.53 4.81
CA THR A 237 -10.21 -1.26 6.10
C THR A 237 -10.56 -2.57 6.82
N SER A 238 -11.14 -3.54 6.11
CA SER A 238 -11.47 -4.85 6.68
C SER A 238 -10.24 -5.61 7.16
N SER A 239 -9.13 -5.52 6.43
CA SER A 239 -7.87 -6.19 6.82
C SER A 239 -7.30 -5.61 8.11
N ILE A 240 -7.37 -4.30 8.29
CA ILE A 240 -6.96 -3.62 9.54
C ILE A 240 -7.88 -4.06 10.69
N LEU A 241 -9.20 -3.96 10.52
CA LEU A 241 -10.17 -4.33 11.55
C LEU A 241 -10.05 -5.81 11.95
N TYR A 242 -9.86 -6.71 10.99
CA TYR A 242 -9.67 -8.13 11.24
C TYR A 242 -8.39 -8.38 12.06
N THR A 243 -7.32 -7.68 11.76
CA THR A 243 -6.05 -7.79 12.49
C THR A 243 -6.20 -7.29 13.93
N VAL A 244 -6.78 -6.10 14.11
CA VAL A 244 -7.02 -5.53 15.46
C VAL A 244 -7.93 -6.44 16.29
N LYS A 245 -9.02 -6.95 15.72
CA LYS A 245 -9.91 -7.92 16.37
C LYS A 245 -9.16 -9.17 16.81
N THR A 246 -8.32 -9.72 15.96
CA THR A 246 -7.51 -10.91 16.25
C THR A 246 -6.55 -10.65 17.41
N TRP A 247 -5.92 -9.46 17.46
CA TRP A 247 -5.08 -9.06 18.58
C TRP A 247 -5.86 -8.89 19.89
N GLN A 248 -7.06 -8.28 19.84
CA GLN A 248 -7.93 -8.13 21.02
C GLN A 248 -8.38 -9.48 21.59
N SER A 249 -8.63 -10.46 20.74
CA SER A 249 -9.00 -11.82 21.16
C SER A 249 -7.81 -12.66 21.63
N ASN A 250 -6.59 -12.12 21.54
CA ASN A 250 -5.34 -12.84 21.82
C ASN A 250 -5.20 -14.15 21.02
N THR A 251 -5.76 -14.17 19.82
CA THR A 251 -5.73 -15.34 18.94
C THR A 251 -4.45 -15.26 18.09
N LYS A 252 -3.58 -16.26 18.22
CA LYS A 252 -2.41 -16.38 17.34
C LYS A 252 -2.83 -17.07 16.04
N VAL A 253 -2.59 -16.42 14.92
CA VAL A 253 -2.78 -17.00 13.59
C VAL A 253 -1.48 -17.65 13.16
N GLU A 254 -1.54 -18.92 12.78
CA GLU A 254 -0.38 -19.63 12.26
C GLU A 254 -0.16 -19.25 10.79
N ILE A 255 0.98 -18.65 10.52
CA ILE A 255 1.45 -18.31 9.17
C ILE A 255 2.80 -18.99 9.00
N ALA A 256 2.87 -20.01 8.16
CA ALA A 256 4.10 -20.77 7.97
C ALA A 256 5.15 -20.00 7.18
N TYR A 257 4.74 -19.24 6.19
CA TYR A 257 5.62 -18.45 5.34
C TYR A 257 4.89 -17.24 4.74
N LEU A 258 5.68 -16.29 4.23
CA LEU A 258 5.19 -15.12 3.50
C LEU A 258 5.78 -15.16 2.07
N PRO A 259 4.94 -15.24 1.03
CA PRO A 259 5.42 -15.21 -0.35
C PRO A 259 6.09 -13.87 -0.70
N LEU A 260 7.22 -13.91 -1.39
CA LEU A 260 7.89 -12.70 -1.86
C LEU A 260 6.97 -11.84 -2.73
N ALA A 261 6.14 -12.46 -3.54
CA ALA A 261 5.16 -11.78 -4.39
C ALA A 261 4.10 -11.00 -3.60
N ASP A 262 3.96 -11.26 -2.30
CA ASP A 262 3.00 -10.58 -1.43
C ASP A 262 3.61 -9.39 -0.68
N ILE A 263 4.87 -9.07 -0.92
CA ILE A 263 5.57 -7.95 -0.29
C ILE A 263 5.95 -6.91 -1.35
N ALA A 264 5.71 -5.63 -1.06
CA ALA A 264 6.19 -4.55 -1.90
C ALA A 264 7.69 -4.29 -1.68
N PRO A 265 8.48 -4.08 -2.73
CA PRO A 265 9.89 -3.75 -2.57
C PRO A 265 10.06 -2.34 -2.00
N TYR A 266 11.10 -2.18 -1.21
CA TYR A 266 11.56 -0.91 -0.68
C TYR A 266 12.27 -0.05 -1.74
N GLU A 267 13.10 -0.67 -2.57
CA GLU A 267 13.70 -0.05 -3.74
C GLU A 267 13.14 -0.65 -5.03
N SER A 268 12.98 0.20 -6.03
CA SER A 268 12.50 -0.25 -7.33
C SER A 268 13.47 -1.24 -7.98
N PRO A 269 12.96 -2.35 -8.46
CA PRO A 269 13.77 -3.33 -9.19
C PRO A 269 14.27 -2.82 -10.54
N LEU A 270 13.82 -1.67 -11.02
CA LEU A 270 14.13 -1.09 -12.32
C LEU A 270 15.07 0.13 -12.26
N GLY A 271 15.88 0.22 -11.22
CA GLY A 271 16.96 1.22 -11.17
C GLY A 271 16.50 2.68 -11.09
N GLY A 272 15.43 2.97 -10.35
CA GLY A 272 14.96 4.34 -10.09
C GLY A 272 13.75 4.78 -10.91
N THR A 273 13.17 3.91 -11.71
CA THR A 273 11.93 4.20 -12.45
C THR A 273 10.65 3.85 -11.67
N GLY A 274 10.78 3.34 -10.45
CA GLY A 274 9.65 3.08 -9.55
C GLY A 274 8.73 1.93 -9.95
N GLU A 275 9.00 1.19 -11.02
CA GLU A 275 8.14 0.11 -11.44
C GLU A 275 8.48 -1.23 -10.78
N TYR A 276 7.72 -1.57 -9.76
CA TYR A 276 7.62 -2.93 -9.28
C TYR A 276 6.60 -3.71 -10.12
N ARG A 277 7.05 -4.83 -10.72
CA ARG A 277 6.17 -5.69 -11.51
C ARG A 277 6.32 -7.13 -11.10
N ILE A 278 5.25 -7.70 -10.57
CA ILE A 278 5.02 -9.13 -10.65
C ILE A 278 4.59 -9.39 -12.09
N ARG A 279 5.42 -10.07 -12.86
CA ARG A 279 5.10 -10.36 -14.26
C ARG A 279 4.85 -11.84 -14.46
N MET A 280 3.88 -12.09 -15.33
CA MET A 280 3.74 -13.34 -16.00
C MET A 280 4.47 -13.22 -17.35
N LEU A 281 5.50 -14.01 -17.56
CA LEU A 281 6.19 -14.09 -18.84
C LEU A 281 5.67 -15.27 -19.65
N GLN A 282 5.37 -15.00 -20.91
CA GLN A 282 5.19 -16.07 -21.89
C GLN A 282 6.57 -16.55 -22.32
N ILE A 283 6.84 -17.83 -22.07
CA ILE A 283 8.06 -18.49 -22.53
C ILE A 283 7.87 -18.96 -23.97
N THR A 284 8.97 -19.22 -24.66
CA THR A 284 9.07 -19.54 -26.10
C THR A 284 8.19 -20.71 -26.56
N ASP A 285 7.71 -21.57 -25.68
CA ASP A 285 6.87 -22.74 -26.00
C ASP A 285 5.39 -22.58 -25.56
N GLY A 286 4.93 -21.37 -25.33
CA GLY A 286 3.55 -21.09 -24.92
C GLY A 286 3.26 -21.26 -23.42
N GLU A 287 4.22 -21.68 -22.62
CA GLU A 287 4.12 -21.73 -21.17
C GLU A 287 4.22 -20.34 -20.54
N LEU A 288 3.51 -20.16 -19.45
CA LEU A 288 3.53 -18.92 -18.67
C LEU A 288 4.39 -19.12 -17.43
N GLU A 289 5.32 -18.21 -17.21
CA GLU A 289 6.22 -18.23 -16.06
C GLU A 289 5.93 -17.08 -15.10
N PHE A 290 5.61 -17.42 -13.86
CA PHE A 290 5.38 -16.47 -12.80
C PHE A 290 6.63 -16.22 -11.98
N GLY A 291 6.90 -14.96 -11.67
CA GLY A 291 8.02 -14.62 -10.81
C GLY A 291 8.11 -13.12 -10.54
N VAL A 292 9.01 -12.77 -9.64
CA VAL A 292 9.39 -11.39 -9.39
C VAL A 292 10.59 -11.06 -10.29
N HIS A 293 10.37 -10.13 -11.21
CA HIS A 293 11.39 -9.72 -12.19
C HIS A 293 12.18 -8.53 -11.68
N PHE A 294 13.47 -8.53 -11.88
CA PHE A 294 14.33 -7.39 -11.58
C PHE A 294 15.53 -7.29 -12.55
N GLU A 295 16.12 -6.12 -12.64
CA GLU A 295 17.25 -5.83 -13.52
C GLU A 295 18.52 -5.48 -12.73
N GLN A 296 18.39 -4.76 -11.66
CA GLN A 296 19.53 -4.30 -10.86
C GLN A 296 19.35 -4.49 -9.35
N ASN A 297 18.28 -3.92 -8.79
CA ASN A 297 18.01 -3.95 -7.36
C ASN A 297 16.64 -4.57 -7.10
N LEU A 298 16.59 -5.44 -6.12
CA LEU A 298 15.34 -5.93 -5.56
C LEU A 298 15.50 -5.95 -4.04
N ILE A 299 15.14 -4.85 -3.40
CA ILE A 299 15.35 -4.60 -1.98
C ILE A 299 14.00 -4.45 -1.29
N TYR A 300 13.87 -5.10 -0.15
CA TYR A 300 12.68 -5.09 0.69
C TYR A 300 13.03 -4.56 2.08
N HIS A 301 12.03 -4.03 2.77
CA HIS A 301 12.13 -3.80 4.21
C HIS A 301 11.33 -4.89 4.92
N ILE A 302 12.03 -5.81 5.56
CA ILE A 302 11.49 -7.02 6.16
C ILE A 302 11.49 -6.87 7.68
N ALA A 303 10.39 -7.26 8.32
CA ALA A 303 10.29 -7.26 9.78
C ALA A 303 11.39 -8.15 10.38
N GLU A 304 12.15 -7.60 11.33
CA GLU A 304 13.26 -8.30 11.98
C GLU A 304 12.78 -9.41 12.91
N ASP A 305 13.61 -10.41 13.11
CA ASP A 305 13.43 -11.51 14.06
C ASP A 305 12.21 -12.42 13.86
N ILE A 306 11.49 -12.28 12.74
CA ILE A 306 10.29 -13.07 12.44
C ILE A 306 10.60 -14.29 11.57
N PHE A 307 11.54 -14.15 10.64
CA PHE A 307 11.83 -15.16 9.65
C PHE A 307 13.09 -15.94 9.95
N ASN A 308 13.03 -17.23 9.65
CA ASN A 308 14.15 -18.18 9.81
C ASN A 308 15.10 -18.09 8.62
N ASP A 309 14.52 -18.10 7.45
CA ASP A 309 15.24 -18.01 6.18
C ASP A 309 14.37 -17.47 5.06
N PHE A 310 15.03 -17.07 3.96
CA PHE A 310 14.44 -16.80 2.68
C PHE A 310 14.88 -17.83 1.66
N THR A 311 13.94 -18.51 1.03
CA THR A 311 14.20 -19.50 -0.02
C THR A 311 13.60 -19.08 -1.34
N ALA A 312 14.32 -19.33 -2.44
CA ALA A 312 13.84 -19.02 -3.78
C ALA A 312 14.62 -19.80 -4.85
N GLU A 313 14.04 -19.83 -6.04
CA GLU A 313 14.72 -20.20 -7.28
C GLU A 313 15.04 -18.91 -8.05
N LEU A 314 16.32 -18.64 -8.25
CA LEU A 314 16.77 -17.53 -9.07
C LEU A 314 17.09 -18.03 -10.48
N VAL A 315 16.46 -17.43 -11.47
CA VAL A 315 16.61 -17.78 -12.88
C VAL A 315 17.23 -16.62 -13.63
N ALA A 316 18.31 -16.88 -14.39
CA ALA A 316 18.88 -15.93 -15.33
C ALA A 316 18.50 -16.32 -16.76
N LYS A 317 17.83 -15.42 -17.48
CA LYS A 317 17.42 -15.62 -18.88
C LYS A 317 18.01 -14.55 -19.79
N ASN A 318 18.36 -14.94 -21.00
CA ASN A 318 18.82 -14.02 -22.04
C ASN A 318 19.92 -13.07 -21.58
N THR A 319 20.75 -13.50 -20.65
CA THR A 319 21.86 -12.73 -20.08
C THR A 319 23.13 -13.57 -20.11
N ASN A 320 24.26 -12.89 -20.09
CA ASN A 320 25.53 -13.50 -19.77
C ASN A 320 25.61 -13.82 -18.27
N SER A 321 26.77 -14.16 -17.79
CA SER A 321 26.99 -14.33 -16.35
C SER A 321 26.73 -13.02 -15.57
N VAL A 322 25.94 -13.10 -14.51
CA VAL A 322 25.60 -11.96 -13.64
C VAL A 322 26.08 -12.21 -12.23
N LYS A 323 26.81 -11.26 -11.69
CA LYS A 323 27.24 -11.27 -10.27
C LYS A 323 26.16 -10.62 -9.41
N ILE A 324 25.73 -11.33 -8.37
CA ILE A 324 24.64 -10.92 -7.48
C ILE A 324 25.18 -10.87 -6.06
N ASN A 325 24.94 -9.74 -5.40
CA ASN A 325 25.19 -9.54 -3.97
C ASN A 325 23.88 -9.75 -3.22
N VAL A 326 23.93 -10.50 -2.13
CA VAL A 326 22.85 -10.62 -1.16
C VAL A 326 23.04 -9.57 -0.08
N ILE A 327 22.03 -8.76 0.13
CA ILE A 327 22.04 -7.67 1.12
C ILE A 327 21.14 -8.05 2.29
N ASN A 328 21.64 -7.86 3.50
CA ASN A 328 20.88 -7.97 4.73
C ASN A 328 21.36 -6.89 5.71
N ASN A 329 20.43 -6.10 6.27
CA ASN A 329 20.75 -4.96 7.14
C ASN A 329 21.80 -3.98 6.56
N ASN A 330 21.70 -3.69 5.25
CA ASN A 330 22.63 -2.86 4.49
C ASN A 330 24.06 -3.44 4.30
N GLU A 331 24.32 -4.65 4.74
CA GLU A 331 25.58 -5.33 4.54
C GLU A 331 25.47 -6.39 3.43
N ILE A 332 26.56 -6.60 2.69
CA ILE A 332 26.66 -7.71 1.74
C ILE A 332 27.05 -8.95 2.54
N ILE A 333 26.09 -9.88 2.72
CA ILE A 333 26.29 -11.11 3.48
C ILE A 333 26.72 -12.30 2.62
N ASP A 334 26.45 -12.24 1.33
CA ASP A 334 26.82 -13.27 0.35
C ASP A 334 26.97 -12.68 -1.04
N CYS A 335 27.71 -13.37 -1.89
CA CYS A 335 27.92 -12.98 -3.26
C CYS A 335 28.13 -14.20 -4.14
N PHE A 336 27.35 -14.31 -5.20
CA PHE A 336 27.48 -15.40 -6.16
C PHE A 336 27.28 -14.93 -7.60
N THR A 337 27.72 -15.78 -8.52
CA THR A 337 27.49 -15.57 -9.94
C THR A 337 26.49 -16.62 -10.45
N ILE A 338 25.58 -16.19 -11.32
CA ILE A 338 24.66 -17.07 -12.05
C ILE A 338 24.93 -16.91 -13.55
N ALA A 339 25.11 -18.03 -14.24
CA ALA A 339 25.31 -18.07 -15.69
C ALA A 339 23.97 -17.87 -16.42
N GLY A 340 24.06 -17.44 -17.68
CA GLY A 340 22.86 -17.33 -18.53
C GLY A 340 22.16 -18.65 -18.71
N ASN A 341 20.83 -18.64 -18.62
CA ASN A 341 19.96 -19.81 -18.66
C ASN A 341 20.13 -20.82 -17.49
N GLU A 342 20.82 -20.41 -16.44
CA GLU A 342 20.94 -21.19 -15.21
C GLU A 342 19.76 -20.89 -14.25
N THR A 343 19.39 -21.92 -13.50
CA THR A 343 18.52 -21.79 -12.31
C THR A 343 19.32 -22.15 -11.07
N LYS A 344 19.35 -21.24 -10.10
CA LYS A 344 20.06 -21.44 -8.83
C LYS A 344 19.09 -21.38 -7.66
N LEU A 345 19.13 -22.41 -6.82
CA LEU A 345 18.43 -22.39 -5.54
C LEU A 345 19.22 -21.51 -4.55
N ILE A 346 18.52 -20.61 -3.90
CA ILE A 346 19.08 -19.76 -2.85
C ILE A 346 18.36 -20.01 -1.53
N ASN A 347 19.14 -20.03 -0.45
CA ASN A 347 18.65 -20.10 0.91
C ASN A 347 19.48 -19.14 1.75
N ILE A 348 18.82 -18.08 2.26
CA ILE A 348 19.48 -17.01 2.99
C ILE A 348 18.93 -16.99 4.41
N PRO A 349 19.79 -17.24 5.43
CA PRO A 349 19.35 -17.31 6.81
C PRO A 349 18.98 -15.94 7.38
N SER A 350 18.02 -15.92 8.30
CA SER A 350 17.64 -14.78 9.14
C SER A 350 17.47 -13.45 8.39
N PRO A 351 16.65 -13.40 7.31
CA PRO A 351 16.39 -12.16 6.62
C PRO A 351 15.66 -11.17 7.52
N GLY A 352 16.07 -9.90 7.48
CA GLY A 352 15.44 -8.83 8.27
C GLY A 352 15.98 -7.46 7.91
N GLY A 353 15.29 -6.40 8.33
CA GLY A 353 15.67 -5.03 8.00
C GLY A 353 15.68 -4.79 6.49
N ILE A 354 16.73 -4.16 5.99
CA ILE A 354 16.94 -3.95 4.55
C ILE A 354 17.51 -5.24 3.94
N PHE A 355 16.67 -5.99 3.24
CA PHE A 355 16.98 -7.31 2.68
C PHE A 355 16.77 -7.34 1.17
N GLY A 356 17.66 -8.00 0.42
CA GLY A 356 17.42 -8.25 -1.00
C GLY A 356 18.63 -8.66 -1.83
N LEU A 357 18.48 -8.48 -3.14
CA LEU A 357 19.47 -8.83 -4.14
C LEU A 357 19.87 -7.59 -4.95
N ARG A 358 21.16 -7.43 -5.19
CA ARG A 358 21.72 -6.34 -6.01
C ARG A 358 22.74 -6.90 -7.00
N THR A 359 22.58 -6.56 -8.28
CA THR A 359 23.56 -6.91 -9.31
C THR A 359 24.66 -5.85 -9.40
N SER A 360 25.88 -6.27 -9.75
CA SER A 360 26.99 -5.33 -9.99
C SER A 360 26.84 -4.54 -11.30
N THR A 361 26.13 -5.12 -12.25
CA THR A 361 25.77 -4.50 -13.54
C THR A 361 24.31 -4.83 -13.84
N PRO A 362 23.52 -3.90 -14.40
CA PRO A 362 22.13 -4.19 -14.75
C PRO A 362 22.03 -5.40 -15.68
N ALA A 363 21.09 -6.30 -15.36
CA ALA A 363 20.74 -7.38 -16.27
C ALA A 363 19.85 -6.85 -17.42
N PRO A 364 19.80 -7.52 -18.57
CA PRO A 364 18.84 -7.21 -19.62
C PRO A 364 17.40 -7.24 -19.08
N LYS A 365 16.52 -6.46 -19.69
CA LYS A 365 15.11 -6.39 -19.30
C LYS A 365 14.48 -7.79 -19.23
N GLY A 366 13.96 -8.13 -18.04
CA GLY A 366 13.39 -9.46 -17.78
C GLY A 366 14.42 -10.59 -17.63
N GLY A 367 15.70 -10.27 -17.52
CA GLY A 367 16.77 -11.26 -17.47
C GLY A 367 16.96 -11.97 -16.13
N LEU A 368 16.46 -11.40 -15.03
CA LEU A 368 16.50 -12.03 -13.71
C LEU A 368 15.09 -12.21 -13.15
N ILE A 369 14.81 -13.42 -12.69
CA ILE A 369 13.50 -13.82 -12.19
C ILE A 369 13.67 -14.59 -10.89
N ILE A 370 12.95 -14.20 -9.85
CA ILE A 370 12.80 -14.98 -8.64
C ILE A 370 11.49 -15.74 -8.67
N LYS A 371 11.57 -17.06 -8.68
CA LYS A 371 10.44 -17.97 -8.57
C LYS A 371 10.34 -18.56 -7.19
N ASN A 372 9.14 -18.87 -6.76
CA ASN A 372 8.86 -19.56 -5.49
C ASN A 372 9.53 -18.90 -4.28
N GLY A 373 9.79 -17.59 -4.39
CA GLY A 373 10.40 -16.80 -3.31
C GLY A 373 9.48 -16.74 -2.12
N LYS A 374 9.99 -17.10 -0.93
CA LYS A 374 9.24 -17.06 0.31
C LYS A 374 10.14 -16.86 1.53
N PHE A 375 9.62 -16.13 2.49
CA PHE A 375 10.19 -15.97 3.82
C PHE A 375 9.56 -17.01 4.74
N ASN A 376 10.33 -17.97 5.26
CA ASN A 376 9.87 -19.00 6.18
C ASN A 376 9.94 -18.46 7.61
N ARG A 377 8.85 -18.57 8.37
CA ARG A 377 8.78 -18.04 9.73
C ARG A 377 9.57 -18.90 10.73
N LYS A 378 10.05 -18.23 11.79
CA LYS A 378 10.49 -18.91 13.01
C LYS A 378 9.26 -19.57 13.67
N ASN A 379 9.41 -20.82 14.11
CA ASN A 379 8.35 -21.57 14.81
C ASN A 379 8.06 -20.99 16.19
#